data_689de502606f9537621c6e5a4978b6e6
#
_entry.id   689de502606f9537621c6e5a4978b6e6
#
_cell.length_a   1.000
_cell.length_b   1.000
_cell.length_c   1.000
_cell.angle_alpha   90.00
_cell.angle_beta   90.00
_cell.angle_gamma   90.00
#
_symmetry.space_group_name_H-M   'P 1'
#
loop_
_entity.id
_entity.type
_entity.pdbx_description
1 polymer ?
#
loop_
_entity_poly.entity_id
_entity_poly.type
_entity_poly.pdbx_seq_one_letter_code
_entity_poly.pdbx_strand_id
1 'polypeptide(L)'
;MKHHIRSSHVVKISRKKVTVRKTKTRPAFSYVRKATTRRVAAVPAYDVGAIGRSTKVIGPLKGGMLTRYGYHPVEAMTNRHKALTKGISKGEKPLSVMRRLVAIGTLTKRTLPRASRIYRQDAKWISRKYLKVK
;
A
#
# COMPACT_ATOMS: atom_id res chain seq x y z
N MET A 1 16.19 -25.12 -0.34
CA MET A 1 15.70 -23.72 -0.21
C MET A 1 16.85 -22.87 0.32
N LYS A 2 17.33 -21.88 -0.45
CA LYS A 2 18.34 -20.94 0.06
C LYS A 2 17.59 -19.87 0.85
N HIS A 3 17.69 -19.91 2.17
CA HIS A 3 17.16 -18.87 3.02
C HIS A 3 18.07 -17.65 2.92
N HIS A 4 17.59 -16.54 2.35
CA HIS A 4 18.26 -15.24 2.48
C HIS A 4 18.12 -14.78 3.92
N ILE A 5 19.21 -14.87 4.68
CA ILE A 5 19.27 -14.33 6.02
C ILE A 5 19.66 -12.85 5.91
N ARG A 6 18.81 -11.95 6.33
CA ARG A 6 19.23 -10.56 6.51
C ARG A 6 20.33 -10.53 7.55
N SER A 7 21.52 -10.07 7.18
CA SER A 7 22.66 -9.93 8.09
C SER A 7 22.26 -9.10 9.31
N SER A 8 22.78 -9.49 10.47
CA SER A 8 22.64 -8.67 11.67
C SER A 8 23.28 -7.29 11.44
N HIS A 9 22.59 -6.24 11.83
CA HIS A 9 23.10 -4.89 11.70
C HIS A 9 22.95 -4.14 13.02
N VAL A 10 23.82 -3.16 13.22
CA VAL A 10 23.81 -2.31 14.41
C VAL A 10 23.03 -1.05 14.11
N VAL A 11 21.92 -0.85 14.82
CA VAL A 11 21.16 0.39 14.76
C VAL A 11 21.74 1.38 15.75
N LYS A 12 22.31 2.47 15.28
CA LYS A 12 22.74 3.60 16.10
C LYS A 12 21.53 4.52 16.35
N ILE A 13 21.10 4.60 17.58
CA ILE A 13 20.04 5.55 17.99
C ILE A 13 20.74 6.85 18.39
N SER A 14 20.57 7.90 17.61
CA SER A 14 21.15 9.23 17.88
C SER A 14 20.59 9.81 19.19
N ARG A 15 21.38 10.70 19.81
CA ARG A 15 20.94 11.47 20.98
C ARG A 15 19.74 12.36 20.56
N LYS A 16 18.59 12.16 21.22
CA LYS A 16 17.43 13.05 21.02
C LYS A 16 17.11 13.74 22.35
N LYS A 17 16.90 15.06 22.29
CA LYS A 17 16.35 15.80 23.42
C LYS A 17 14.89 15.39 23.60
N VAL A 18 14.55 14.86 24.77
CA VAL A 18 13.20 14.49 25.15
C VAL A 18 12.68 15.54 26.10
N THR A 19 11.58 16.19 25.72
CA THR A 19 10.90 17.16 26.58
C THR A 19 9.63 16.53 27.13
N VAL A 20 9.54 16.47 28.45
CA VAL A 20 8.35 15.97 29.14
C VAL A 20 7.52 17.18 29.55
N ARG A 21 6.26 17.23 29.13
CA ARG A 21 5.33 18.29 29.49
C ARG A 21 4.94 18.22 30.96
N LYS A 22 4.68 19.39 31.56
CA LYS A 22 4.17 19.51 32.92
C LYS A 22 2.84 18.77 33.06
N THR A 23 2.71 17.93 34.06
CA THR A 23 1.45 17.32 34.51
C THR A 23 1.10 17.83 35.90
N LYS A 24 -0.12 17.49 36.42
CA LYS A 24 -0.54 17.92 37.74
C LYS A 24 0.42 17.47 38.87
N THR A 25 1.14 16.36 38.66
CA THR A 25 2.01 15.73 39.66
C THR A 25 3.50 15.85 39.37
N ARG A 26 3.90 16.33 38.16
CA ARG A 26 5.30 16.44 37.75
C ARG A 26 5.59 17.75 37.04
N PRO A 27 6.68 18.46 37.41
CA PRO A 27 7.14 19.62 36.70
C PRO A 27 7.61 19.25 35.27
N ALA A 28 7.63 20.21 34.36
CA ALA A 28 8.22 20.01 33.03
C ALA A 28 9.74 19.86 33.18
N PHE A 29 10.32 18.87 32.52
CA PHE A 29 11.77 18.69 32.47
C PHE A 29 12.20 18.18 31.09
N SER A 30 13.43 18.45 30.74
CA SER A 30 14.02 17.93 29.52
C SER A 30 15.33 17.21 29.83
N TYR A 31 15.58 16.11 29.14
CA TYR A 31 16.82 15.37 29.26
C TYR A 31 17.32 14.91 27.89
N VAL A 32 18.61 14.75 27.78
CA VAL A 32 19.21 14.19 26.57
C VAL A 32 19.32 12.67 26.73
N ARG A 33 18.58 11.95 25.92
CA ARG A 33 18.65 10.49 25.90
C ARG A 33 20.07 10.05 25.46
N LYS A 34 20.71 9.21 26.25
CA LYS A 34 22.01 8.64 25.88
C LYS A 34 21.91 7.89 24.54
N ALA A 35 22.89 8.03 23.68
CA ALA A 35 22.97 7.24 22.47
C ALA A 35 23.09 5.76 22.85
N THR A 36 22.26 4.93 22.29
CA THR A 36 22.30 3.49 22.49
C THR A 36 22.49 2.79 21.14
N THR A 37 23.29 1.74 21.16
CA THR A 37 23.44 0.84 20.02
C THR A 37 22.66 -0.44 20.31
N ARG A 38 21.74 -0.81 19.42
CA ARG A 38 21.00 -2.06 19.52
C ARG A 38 21.44 -2.97 18.37
N ARG A 39 21.92 -4.16 18.71
CA ARG A 39 22.05 -5.23 17.71
C ARG A 39 20.66 -5.75 17.35
N VAL A 40 20.34 -5.70 16.08
CA VAL A 40 19.13 -6.35 15.56
C VAL A 40 19.54 -7.76 15.15
N ALA A 41 18.92 -8.78 15.75
CA ALA A 41 19.15 -10.16 15.37
C ALA A 41 18.84 -10.40 13.89
N ALA A 42 19.58 -11.32 13.28
CA ALA A 42 19.26 -11.76 11.93
C ALA A 42 17.88 -12.43 11.91
N VAL A 43 17.00 -11.94 11.06
CA VAL A 43 15.68 -12.55 10.86
C VAL A 43 15.70 -13.25 9.50
N PRO A 44 15.26 -14.52 9.41
CA PRO A 44 15.12 -15.17 8.13
C PRO A 44 14.14 -14.36 7.28
N ALA A 45 14.63 -13.83 6.16
CA ALA A 45 13.77 -13.16 5.20
C ALA A 45 13.19 -14.24 4.29
N TYR A 46 11.87 -14.34 4.25
CA TYR A 46 11.21 -15.11 3.20
C TYR A 46 11.56 -14.47 1.86
N ASP A 47 12.21 -15.23 1.00
CA ASP A 47 12.46 -14.81 -0.37
C ASP A 47 11.15 -14.85 -1.16
N VAL A 48 10.47 -13.71 -1.19
CA VAL A 48 9.22 -13.53 -1.94
C VAL A 48 9.49 -13.32 -3.43
N GLY A 49 10.72 -13.47 -3.90
CA GLY A 49 11.13 -12.98 -5.21
C GLY A 49 12.11 -13.82 -6.01
N ALA A 50 12.33 -15.08 -5.66
CA ALA A 50 13.13 -15.97 -6.52
C ALA A 50 12.45 -16.10 -7.89
N ILE A 51 13.13 -15.59 -8.91
CA ILE A 51 12.71 -15.71 -10.31
C ILE A 51 12.41 -17.18 -10.61
N GLY A 52 11.14 -17.50 -10.88
CA GLY A 52 10.68 -18.79 -11.37
C GLY A 52 10.08 -19.78 -10.36
N ARG A 53 10.07 -19.50 -9.04
CA ARG A 53 9.48 -20.41 -8.03
C ARG A 53 8.67 -19.74 -6.93
N SER A 54 8.21 -18.54 -7.13
CA SER A 54 7.32 -17.90 -6.16
C SER A 54 5.95 -18.60 -6.20
N THR A 55 5.56 -19.18 -5.09
CA THR A 55 4.15 -19.47 -4.82
C THR A 55 3.40 -18.18 -5.08
N LYS A 56 2.53 -18.16 -6.09
CA LYS A 56 1.76 -16.96 -6.43
C LYS A 56 0.91 -16.61 -5.23
N VAL A 57 1.37 -15.65 -4.43
CA VAL A 57 0.64 -15.12 -3.26
C VAL A 57 -0.69 -14.48 -3.70
N ILE A 58 -0.71 -13.99 -4.94
CA ILE A 58 -1.93 -13.50 -5.57
C ILE A 58 -2.49 -14.65 -6.40
N GLY A 59 -3.63 -15.19 -5.97
CA GLY A 59 -4.37 -16.20 -6.73
C GLY A 59 -4.71 -15.73 -8.14
N PRO A 60 -5.25 -16.61 -9.00
CA PRO A 60 -5.58 -16.27 -10.37
C PRO A 60 -6.52 -15.07 -10.38
N LEU A 61 -6.07 -13.97 -10.96
CA LEU A 61 -6.87 -12.76 -11.12
C LEU A 61 -7.99 -13.06 -12.12
N LYS A 62 -9.24 -12.91 -11.70
CA LYS A 62 -10.39 -12.96 -12.61
C LYS A 62 -10.30 -11.75 -13.56
N GLY A 63 -9.89 -12.00 -14.80
CA GLY A 63 -9.81 -10.97 -15.83
C GLY A 63 -11.19 -10.40 -16.19
N GLY A 64 -11.20 -9.22 -16.80
CA GLY A 64 -12.41 -8.64 -17.40
C GLY A 64 -13.45 -8.03 -16.46
N MET A 65 -13.24 -8.07 -15.14
CA MET A 65 -14.24 -7.57 -14.19
C MET A 65 -14.51 -6.07 -14.27
N LEU A 66 -13.55 -5.28 -14.69
CA LEU A 66 -13.71 -3.83 -14.91
C LEU A 66 -14.13 -3.53 -16.36
N THR A 67 -13.53 -4.23 -17.31
CA THR A 67 -13.81 -4.05 -18.75
C THR A 67 -15.24 -4.49 -19.12
N ARG A 68 -15.84 -5.42 -18.37
CA ARG A 68 -17.26 -5.80 -18.51
C ARG A 68 -18.22 -4.59 -18.45
N TYR A 69 -17.85 -3.57 -17.69
CA TYR A 69 -18.64 -2.35 -17.55
C TYR A 69 -18.18 -1.22 -18.48
N GLY A 70 -17.21 -1.51 -19.37
CA GLY A 70 -16.64 -0.55 -20.30
C GLY A 70 -15.54 0.32 -19.72
N TYR A 71 -14.88 -0.12 -18.63
CA TYR A 71 -13.76 0.63 -18.05
C TYR A 71 -12.46 0.38 -18.82
N HIS A 72 -11.87 1.44 -19.35
CA HIS A 72 -10.56 1.44 -20.00
C HIS A 72 -9.72 2.63 -19.48
N PRO A 73 -8.45 2.43 -19.09
CA PRO A 73 -7.63 3.48 -18.48
C PRO A 73 -7.24 4.60 -19.46
N VAL A 74 -7.31 4.35 -20.78
CA VAL A 74 -6.98 5.34 -21.82
C VAL A 74 -8.13 6.30 -22.13
N GLU A 75 -9.34 6.00 -21.66
CA GLU A 75 -10.51 6.85 -21.89
C GLU A 75 -10.50 8.11 -21.01
N ALA A 76 -11.34 9.08 -21.41
CA ALA A 76 -11.56 10.28 -20.61
C ALA A 76 -12.06 9.94 -19.20
N MET A 77 -11.68 10.75 -18.22
CA MET A 77 -12.01 10.54 -16.81
C MET A 77 -13.52 10.38 -16.59
N THR A 78 -14.34 11.17 -17.29
CA THR A 78 -15.80 11.09 -17.22
C THR A 78 -16.34 9.72 -17.62
N ASN A 79 -15.82 9.13 -18.69
CA ASN A 79 -16.23 7.81 -19.18
C ASN A 79 -15.80 6.72 -18.21
N ARG A 80 -14.57 6.79 -17.70
CA ARG A 80 -14.08 5.86 -16.69
C ARG A 80 -14.95 5.88 -15.43
N HIS A 81 -15.28 7.07 -14.93
CA HIS A 81 -16.14 7.21 -13.75
C HIS A 81 -17.56 6.71 -14.00
N LYS A 82 -18.13 6.93 -15.21
CA LYS A 82 -19.42 6.35 -15.60
C LYS A 82 -19.38 4.83 -15.60
N ALA A 83 -18.32 4.22 -16.16
CA ALA A 83 -18.13 2.78 -16.19
C ALA A 83 -18.05 2.18 -14.78
N LEU A 84 -17.28 2.81 -13.89
CA LEU A 84 -17.17 2.39 -12.49
C LEU A 84 -18.48 2.54 -11.72
N THR A 85 -19.21 3.64 -11.91
CA THR A 85 -20.55 3.85 -11.34
C THR A 85 -21.52 2.78 -11.83
N LYS A 86 -21.49 2.47 -13.14
CA LYS A 86 -22.32 1.40 -13.74
C LYS A 86 -22.03 0.03 -13.12
N GLY A 87 -20.75 -0.28 -12.83
CA GLY A 87 -20.37 -1.51 -12.14
C GLY A 87 -20.97 -1.59 -10.74
N ILE A 88 -20.87 -0.49 -9.98
CA ILE A 88 -21.41 -0.40 -8.62
C ILE A 88 -22.93 -0.48 -8.62
N SER A 89 -23.62 0.20 -9.53
CA SER A 89 -25.09 0.13 -9.64
C SER A 89 -25.60 -1.25 -10.04
N LYS A 90 -24.76 -2.08 -10.69
CA LYS A 90 -25.07 -3.48 -11.01
C LYS A 90 -24.70 -4.47 -9.89
N GLY A 91 -24.43 -3.99 -8.68
CA GLY A 91 -24.22 -4.83 -7.49
C GLY A 91 -22.76 -5.07 -7.11
N GLU A 92 -21.77 -4.49 -7.82
CA GLU A 92 -20.37 -4.59 -7.39
C GLU A 92 -20.14 -3.75 -6.14
N LYS A 93 -19.55 -4.36 -5.11
CA LYS A 93 -19.21 -3.63 -3.87
C LYS A 93 -18.12 -2.58 -4.15
N PRO A 94 -18.32 -1.30 -3.78
CA PRO A 94 -17.35 -0.24 -4.03
C PRO A 94 -15.94 -0.56 -3.54
N LEU A 95 -15.83 -1.19 -2.37
CA LEU A 95 -14.55 -1.63 -1.80
C LEU A 95 -13.83 -2.66 -2.69
N SER A 96 -14.59 -3.60 -3.28
CA SER A 96 -14.01 -4.60 -4.18
C SER A 96 -13.51 -3.96 -5.48
N VAL A 97 -14.27 -3.03 -6.04
CA VAL A 97 -13.85 -2.28 -7.24
C VAL A 97 -12.60 -1.46 -6.96
N MET A 98 -12.56 -0.75 -5.83
CA MET A 98 -11.37 0.01 -5.41
C MET A 98 -10.15 -0.90 -5.25
N ARG A 99 -10.28 -2.04 -4.56
CA ARG A 99 -9.18 -3.00 -4.38
C ARG A 99 -8.65 -3.55 -5.70
N ARG A 100 -9.52 -3.84 -6.67
CA ARG A 100 -9.12 -4.28 -8.02
C ARG A 100 -8.31 -3.19 -8.73
N LEU A 101 -8.74 -1.94 -8.67
CA LEU A 101 -7.99 -0.81 -9.27
C LEU A 101 -6.62 -0.63 -8.62
N VAL A 102 -6.52 -0.73 -7.30
CA VAL A 102 -5.24 -0.67 -6.58
C VAL A 102 -4.33 -1.83 -6.99
N ALA A 103 -4.86 -3.06 -7.07
CA ALA A 103 -4.09 -4.24 -7.47
C ALA A 103 -3.55 -4.10 -8.89
N ILE A 104 -4.39 -3.73 -9.87
CA ILE A 104 -3.95 -3.53 -11.26
C ILE A 104 -2.94 -2.38 -11.33
N GLY A 105 -3.19 -1.27 -10.65
CA GLY A 105 -2.26 -0.15 -10.58
C GLY A 105 -0.90 -0.53 -9.98
N THR A 106 -0.85 -1.47 -9.06
CA THR A 106 0.41 -1.96 -8.49
C THR A 106 1.13 -2.89 -9.47
N LEU A 107 0.43 -3.81 -10.09
CA LEU A 107 0.98 -4.75 -11.07
C LEU A 107 1.52 -4.04 -12.32
N THR A 108 0.81 -3.01 -12.80
CA THR A 108 1.19 -2.28 -14.01
C THR A 108 2.20 -1.15 -13.76
N LYS A 109 2.64 -0.94 -12.52
CA LYS A 109 3.53 0.17 -12.15
C LYS A 109 4.83 0.22 -12.96
N ARG A 110 5.42 -0.95 -13.24
CA ARG A 110 6.69 -1.06 -13.99
C ARG A 110 6.48 -1.06 -15.50
N THR A 111 5.44 -1.73 -15.99
CA THR A 111 5.19 -1.95 -17.42
C THR A 111 4.43 -0.80 -18.06
N LEU A 112 3.43 -0.25 -17.38
CA LEU A 112 2.54 0.82 -17.88
C LEU A 112 2.34 1.92 -16.82
N PRO A 113 3.37 2.74 -16.54
CA PRO A 113 3.35 3.70 -15.43
C PRO A 113 2.25 4.76 -15.57
N ARG A 114 1.90 5.17 -16.79
CA ARG A 114 0.77 6.09 -17.04
C ARG A 114 -0.56 5.47 -16.64
N ALA A 115 -0.85 4.26 -17.08
CA ALA A 115 -2.08 3.54 -16.70
C ALA A 115 -2.13 3.27 -15.19
N SER A 116 -1.01 2.92 -14.58
CA SER A 116 -0.91 2.73 -13.13
C SER A 116 -1.35 3.97 -12.33
N ARG A 117 -0.93 5.17 -12.77
CA ARG A 117 -1.35 6.43 -12.14
C ARG A 117 -2.87 6.63 -12.25
N ILE A 118 -3.44 6.34 -13.41
CA ILE A 118 -4.87 6.46 -13.68
C ILE A 118 -5.67 5.51 -12.78
N TYR A 119 -5.30 4.23 -12.70
CA TYR A 119 -5.94 3.27 -11.81
C TYR A 119 -5.94 3.74 -10.35
N ARG A 120 -4.85 4.31 -9.88
CA ARG A 120 -4.75 4.84 -8.52
C ARG A 120 -5.60 6.09 -8.30
N GLN A 121 -5.70 6.97 -9.30
CA GLN A 121 -6.58 8.15 -9.23
C GLN A 121 -8.04 7.71 -9.14
N ASP A 122 -8.45 6.77 -9.98
CA ASP A 122 -9.82 6.27 -10.00
C ASP A 122 -10.17 5.49 -8.71
N ALA A 123 -9.20 4.76 -8.14
CA ALA A 123 -9.37 4.13 -6.83
C ALA A 123 -9.60 5.15 -5.71
N LYS A 124 -8.83 6.25 -5.69
CA LYS A 124 -9.03 7.36 -4.75
C LYS A 124 -10.40 8.02 -4.92
N TRP A 125 -10.85 8.17 -6.17
CA TRP A 125 -12.17 8.74 -6.45
C TRP A 125 -13.29 7.85 -5.89
N ILE A 126 -13.23 6.51 -6.09
CA ILE A 126 -14.20 5.59 -5.48
C ILE A 126 -14.17 5.68 -3.96
N SER A 127 -12.99 5.70 -3.36
CA SER A 127 -12.84 5.82 -1.91
C SER A 127 -13.56 7.06 -1.37
N ARG A 128 -13.35 8.22 -2.00
CA ARG A 128 -13.98 9.49 -1.60
C ARG A 128 -15.49 9.47 -1.80
N LYS A 129 -15.97 8.92 -2.92
CA LYS A 129 -17.38 8.99 -3.30
C LYS A 129 -18.26 7.99 -2.57
N TYR A 130 -17.76 6.77 -2.35
CA TYR A 130 -18.59 5.65 -1.86
C TYR A 130 -18.18 5.10 -0.50
N LEU A 131 -16.93 5.26 -0.09
CA LEU A 131 -16.45 4.65 1.14
C LEU A 131 -16.34 5.62 2.32
N LYS A 132 -16.51 6.95 2.08
CA LYS A 132 -16.47 8.01 3.12
C LYS A 132 -15.45 7.67 4.22
N VAL A 133 -14.19 7.48 3.83
CA VAL A 133 -13.12 7.35 4.81
C VAL A 133 -13.01 8.70 5.51
N LYS A 134 -13.49 8.72 6.77
CA LYS A 134 -13.28 9.86 7.67
C LYS A 134 -11.81 10.02 7.97
#